data_3b5e08d581489863b25e3a99920a11f4
#
_entry.id   3b5e08d581489863b25e3a99920a11f4
#
_cell.length_a   1.000
_cell.length_b   1.000
_cell.length_c   1.000
_cell.angle_alpha   90.00
_cell.angle_beta   90.00
_cell.angle_gamma   90.00
#
_symmetry.space_group_name_H-M   'P 1'
#
loop_
_entity.id
_entity.type
_entity.pdbx_description
1 polymer ?
#
loop_
_entity_poly.entity_id
_entity_poly.type
_entity_poly.pdbx_seq_one_letter_code
_entity_poly.pdbx_strand_id
1 'polypeptide(L)'
;MRNYLLAATAALAVVSTPAMARDGSVYVGIEGGVLFPKDNDADVFADFTTTQTPGAPAAAVPSDTNFEDMFGVDYKRGIDVDAIIGYDFGMFRLEGEIGYKRSKVDEFEIDNSDIAALNATLNRPSGVGDPGAPGLPALSSTDFDLNGRIKVWSAMVNGLVDFGNEDGLSFYVGGGAGRARAKAFGDSDSAWAFQGIAGVRYAVSRNVDIGLKYRYFQTGRLNLNEDPIAIAGNPDAFVVGTTPTVATTNAVLFSNYDQKFRSHSLLASLTFNFGGAEPMAPPPPPPPPPPPPPPPPPATQTCADGSVILASDVCPPPPPPPPPAPEPERG
;
A
#
# COMPACT_ATOMS: atom_id res chain seq x y z
N MET A 1 -5.84 -24.54 -8.42
CA MET A 1 -5.95 -23.11 -8.10
C MET A 1 -7.29 -22.63 -7.54
N ARG A 2 -8.28 -23.51 -7.32
CA ARG A 2 -9.63 -23.11 -6.87
C ARG A 2 -9.86 -23.19 -5.36
N ASN A 3 -8.88 -23.71 -4.60
CA ASN A 3 -9.01 -23.95 -3.16
C ASN A 3 -8.33 -22.90 -2.26
N TYR A 4 -7.62 -21.94 -2.84
CA TYR A 4 -6.98 -20.88 -2.06
C TYR A 4 -7.83 -19.60 -1.92
N LEU A 5 -8.89 -19.47 -2.73
CA LEU A 5 -9.83 -18.33 -2.63
C LEU A 5 -10.84 -18.47 -1.47
N LEU A 6 -11.05 -19.69 -0.96
CA LEU A 6 -11.98 -19.93 0.15
C LEU A 6 -11.35 -19.68 1.54
N ALA A 7 -10.03 -19.64 1.64
CA ALA A 7 -9.34 -19.31 2.91
C ALA A 7 -9.32 -17.81 3.20
N ALA A 8 -9.40 -16.97 2.18
CA ALA A 8 -9.39 -15.50 2.35
C ALA A 8 -10.76 -14.94 2.82
N THR A 9 -11.85 -15.66 2.58
CA THR A 9 -13.19 -15.21 2.97
C THR A 9 -13.58 -15.55 4.41
N ALA A 10 -12.88 -16.47 5.07
CA ALA A 10 -13.15 -16.85 6.46
C ALA A 10 -12.52 -15.90 7.50
N ALA A 11 -11.55 -15.08 7.12
CA ALA A 11 -10.87 -14.14 8.02
C ALA A 11 -11.64 -12.82 8.23
N LEU A 12 -12.68 -12.55 7.44
CA LEU A 12 -13.45 -11.30 7.49
C LEU A 12 -14.59 -11.27 8.50
N ALA A 13 -14.79 -12.34 9.28
CA ALA A 13 -15.92 -12.46 10.22
C ALA A 13 -15.58 -12.11 11.69
N VAL A 14 -14.35 -11.67 11.99
CA VAL A 14 -14.00 -11.21 13.33
C VAL A 14 -13.95 -9.68 13.34
N VAL A 15 -15.11 -9.07 13.11
CA VAL A 15 -15.26 -7.63 13.23
C VAL A 15 -16.24 -7.35 14.33
N SER A 16 -15.82 -6.66 15.39
CA SER A 16 -16.61 -5.58 15.98
C SER A 16 -16.13 -5.19 17.37
N THR A 17 -15.04 -4.51 17.46
CA THR A 17 -14.93 -3.41 18.43
C THR A 17 -14.08 -2.34 17.77
N PRO A 18 -14.54 -1.08 17.68
CA PRO A 18 -13.65 -0.02 17.26
C PRO A 18 -12.52 0.08 18.28
N ALA A 19 -11.33 -0.01 17.80
CA ALA A 19 -10.13 0.17 18.56
C ALA A 19 -9.99 1.65 18.92
N MET A 20 -9.93 1.99 20.20
CA MET A 20 -10.00 3.38 20.70
C MET A 20 -8.73 3.85 21.41
N ALA A 21 -7.63 3.08 21.40
CA ALA A 21 -6.49 3.37 22.29
C ALA A 21 -5.40 4.28 21.70
N ARG A 22 -5.42 4.56 20.37
CA ARG A 22 -4.41 5.37 19.68
C ARG A 22 -5.00 6.49 18.83
N ASP A 23 -6.27 6.76 19.00
CA ASP A 23 -6.99 7.81 18.30
C ASP A 23 -6.30 9.16 18.49
N GLY A 24 -6.12 9.90 17.40
CA GLY A 24 -5.55 11.24 17.42
C GLY A 24 -4.03 11.27 17.49
N SER A 25 -3.33 10.22 17.07
CA SER A 25 -1.86 10.18 17.10
C SER A 25 -1.22 10.28 15.73
N VAL A 26 -0.10 11.01 15.69
CA VAL A 26 0.83 10.99 14.54
C VAL A 26 1.71 9.76 14.66
N TYR A 27 2.05 9.13 13.55
CA TYR A 27 3.02 8.05 13.51
C TYR A 27 3.97 8.20 12.31
N VAL A 28 5.13 7.57 12.43
CA VAL A 28 6.10 7.39 11.36
C VAL A 28 6.47 5.92 11.27
N GLY A 29 6.86 5.47 10.09
CA GLY A 29 7.28 4.08 9.94
C GLY A 29 8.21 3.89 8.76
N ILE A 30 8.84 2.74 8.79
CA ILE A 30 9.64 2.22 7.68
C ILE A 30 9.10 0.84 7.30
N GLU A 31 9.11 0.57 6.03
CA GLU A 31 8.65 -0.69 5.46
C GLU A 31 9.69 -1.24 4.50
N GLY A 32 9.82 -2.55 4.44
CA GLY A 32 10.75 -3.18 3.53
C GLY A 32 10.39 -4.62 3.25
N GLY A 33 10.60 -5.05 2.01
CA GLY A 33 10.27 -6.40 1.63
C GLY A 33 10.58 -6.76 0.19
N VAL A 34 9.89 -7.78 -0.27
CA VAL A 34 10.09 -8.37 -1.58
C VAL A 34 9.08 -7.81 -2.57
N LEU A 35 9.61 -7.38 -3.71
CA LEU A 35 8.86 -6.92 -4.87
C LEU A 35 8.72 -8.06 -5.89
N PHE A 36 7.53 -8.25 -6.41
CA PHE A 36 7.18 -9.14 -7.50
C PHE A 36 6.61 -8.30 -8.64
N PRO A 37 7.43 -7.77 -9.54
CA PRO A 37 6.93 -7.08 -10.70
C PRO A 37 6.14 -8.05 -11.59
N LYS A 38 5.17 -7.52 -12.33
CA LYS A 38 4.48 -8.25 -13.36
C LYS A 38 5.23 -8.04 -14.67
N ASP A 39 5.39 -9.12 -15.41
CA ASP A 39 6.03 -9.11 -16.71
C ASP A 39 5.19 -8.30 -17.71
N ASN A 40 5.84 -7.74 -18.70
CA ASN A 40 5.25 -6.89 -19.72
C ASN A 40 5.82 -7.27 -21.10
N ASP A 41 5.01 -7.09 -22.11
CA ASP A 41 5.40 -7.23 -23.50
C ASP A 41 5.72 -5.85 -24.09
N ALA A 42 6.59 -5.77 -25.10
CA ALA A 42 6.96 -4.54 -25.77
C ALA A 42 6.89 -4.70 -27.29
N ASP A 43 6.31 -3.70 -27.92
CA ASP A 43 6.23 -3.60 -29.36
C ASP A 43 7.50 -2.95 -29.94
N VAL A 44 7.89 -3.36 -31.15
CA VAL A 44 9.02 -2.80 -31.85
C VAL A 44 8.57 -2.31 -33.22
N PHE A 45 8.86 -1.05 -33.50
CA PHE A 45 8.68 -0.47 -34.81
C PHE A 45 10.01 -0.51 -35.57
N ALA A 46 10.01 -1.13 -36.75
CA ALA A 46 11.15 -1.19 -37.65
C ALA A 46 10.95 -0.24 -38.81
N ASP A 47 11.85 0.74 -38.96
CA ASP A 47 11.97 1.64 -40.10
C ASP A 47 13.04 1.09 -41.04
N PHE A 48 12.66 0.77 -42.27
CA PHE A 48 13.54 0.19 -43.29
C PHE A 48 14.01 1.22 -44.28
N THR A 49 15.33 1.30 -44.46
CA THR A 49 15.95 2.16 -45.48
C THR A 49 16.74 1.32 -46.45
N THR A 50 16.39 1.41 -47.76
CA THR A 50 17.10 0.71 -48.81
C THR A 50 17.96 1.67 -49.60
N THR A 51 19.24 1.35 -49.73
CA THR A 51 20.21 2.03 -50.61
C THR A 51 20.53 1.13 -51.78
N GLN A 52 20.70 1.68 -52.96
CA GLN A 52 20.97 0.93 -54.20
C GLN A 52 22.07 1.54 -55.03
N THR A 53 22.60 0.77 -55.99
CA THR A 53 23.61 1.23 -56.94
C THR A 53 23.13 2.48 -57.67
N PRO A 54 23.91 3.58 -57.73
CA PRO A 54 23.52 4.80 -58.44
C PRO A 54 23.21 4.56 -59.91
N GLY A 55 22.07 5.10 -60.40
CA GLY A 55 21.64 4.96 -61.80
C GLY A 55 20.86 3.67 -62.09
N ALA A 56 20.70 2.77 -61.13
CA ALA A 56 19.84 1.60 -61.23
C ALA A 56 18.33 1.97 -61.10
N PRO A 57 17.42 1.18 -61.70
CA PRO A 57 15.99 1.31 -61.40
C PRO A 57 15.72 1.17 -59.93
N ALA A 58 14.70 1.88 -59.42
CA ALA A 58 14.38 1.85 -57.99
C ALA A 58 14.05 0.43 -57.50
N ALA A 59 14.76 -0.02 -56.50
CA ALA A 59 14.43 -1.24 -55.77
C ALA A 59 13.15 -1.02 -54.92
N ALA A 60 12.40 -2.08 -54.71
CA ALA A 60 11.29 -2.02 -53.75
C ALA A 60 11.85 -1.80 -52.35
N VAL A 61 11.38 -0.75 -51.68
CA VAL A 61 11.70 -0.54 -50.27
C VAL A 61 10.69 -1.34 -49.45
N PRO A 62 11.11 -2.19 -48.50
CA PRO A 62 10.20 -2.84 -47.60
C PRO A 62 9.36 -1.80 -46.84
N SER A 63 8.12 -2.12 -46.56
CA SER A 63 7.27 -1.27 -45.72
C SER A 63 7.75 -1.31 -44.29
N ASP A 64 7.73 -0.16 -43.65
CA ASP A 64 7.93 -0.09 -42.20
C ASP A 64 6.94 -1.02 -41.49
N THR A 65 7.40 -1.75 -40.49
CA THR A 65 6.65 -2.82 -39.88
C THR A 65 6.62 -2.62 -38.37
N ASN A 66 5.43 -2.80 -37.78
CA ASN A 66 5.27 -2.91 -36.36
C ASN A 66 5.23 -4.40 -35.98
N PHE A 67 6.16 -4.83 -35.15
CA PHE A 67 6.19 -6.15 -34.55
C PHE A 67 5.51 -6.05 -33.18
N GLU A 68 4.28 -6.57 -33.06
CA GLU A 68 3.52 -6.57 -31.83
C GLU A 68 4.06 -7.66 -30.91
N ASP A 69 4.22 -7.34 -29.61
CA ASP A 69 4.70 -8.27 -28.58
C ASP A 69 6.04 -8.94 -28.92
N MET A 70 6.91 -8.28 -29.72
CA MET A 70 8.19 -8.83 -30.16
C MET A 70 9.11 -9.17 -28.99
N PHE A 71 9.04 -8.38 -27.90
CA PHE A 71 9.84 -8.59 -26.71
C PHE A 71 8.98 -8.85 -25.47
N GLY A 72 9.15 -10.02 -24.85
CA GLY A 72 8.73 -10.29 -23.48
C GLY A 72 9.81 -9.82 -22.50
N VAL A 73 9.43 -9.01 -21.51
CA VAL A 73 10.32 -8.51 -20.46
C VAL A 73 9.96 -9.14 -19.15
N ASP A 74 10.74 -10.13 -18.73
CA ASP A 74 10.58 -10.79 -17.45
C ASP A 74 11.42 -10.11 -16.37
N TYR A 75 10.86 -10.02 -15.17
CA TYR A 75 11.53 -9.37 -14.06
C TYR A 75 11.85 -10.35 -12.93
N LYS A 76 13.09 -10.29 -12.42
CA LYS A 76 13.45 -10.95 -11.17
C LYS A 76 12.72 -10.33 -9.99
N ARG A 77 12.55 -11.12 -8.92
CA ARG A 77 12.13 -10.57 -7.62
C ARG A 77 13.03 -9.40 -7.24
N GLY A 78 12.41 -8.33 -6.79
CA GLY A 78 13.07 -7.10 -6.44
C GLY A 78 12.97 -6.78 -4.96
N ILE A 79 13.34 -5.55 -4.64
CA ILE A 79 13.17 -4.95 -3.31
C ILE A 79 12.17 -3.81 -3.38
N ASP A 80 11.42 -3.65 -2.31
CA ASP A 80 10.51 -2.55 -2.07
C ASP A 80 10.76 -1.99 -0.67
N VAL A 81 11.02 -0.69 -0.57
CA VAL A 81 11.36 0.00 0.71
C VAL A 81 10.63 1.31 0.74
N ASP A 82 9.97 1.60 1.86
CA ASP A 82 9.17 2.80 2.02
C ASP A 82 9.40 3.46 3.37
N ALA A 83 9.21 4.77 3.40
CA ALA A 83 9.04 5.57 4.61
C ALA A 83 7.63 6.13 4.61
N ILE A 84 6.95 6.01 5.73
CA ILE A 84 5.59 6.50 5.94
C ILE A 84 5.51 7.51 7.07
N ILE A 85 4.61 8.45 6.91
CA ILE A 85 4.14 9.35 7.97
C ILE A 85 2.62 9.38 7.89
N GLY A 86 1.95 9.24 9.02
CA GLY A 86 0.50 9.19 9.04
C GLY A 86 -0.12 9.80 10.28
N TYR A 87 -1.43 9.93 10.21
CA TYR A 87 -2.27 10.31 11.32
C TYR A 87 -3.39 9.30 11.49
N ASP A 88 -3.54 8.83 12.71
CA ASP A 88 -4.57 7.87 13.10
C ASP A 88 -5.79 8.63 13.66
N PHE A 89 -6.95 8.47 13.02
CA PHE A 89 -8.22 9.03 13.45
C PHE A 89 -9.09 7.99 14.19
N GLY A 90 -8.49 6.85 14.54
CA GLY A 90 -9.16 5.67 15.06
C GLY A 90 -9.47 4.65 13.95
N MET A 91 -10.71 4.53 13.54
CA MET A 91 -11.07 3.60 12.46
C MET A 91 -10.43 3.95 11.11
N PHE A 92 -9.97 5.20 10.90
CA PHE A 92 -9.37 5.67 9.66
C PHE A 92 -7.97 6.21 9.88
N ARG A 93 -7.07 5.89 8.95
CA ARG A 93 -5.72 6.47 8.89
C ARG A 93 -5.48 7.14 7.56
N LEU A 94 -4.76 8.26 7.60
CA LEU A 94 -4.24 8.94 6.43
C LEU A 94 -2.72 8.88 6.47
N GLU A 95 -2.11 8.35 5.40
CA GLU A 95 -0.65 8.20 5.29
C GLU A 95 -0.09 8.96 4.10
N GLY A 96 1.03 9.64 4.29
CA GLY A 96 1.96 10.01 3.24
C GLY A 96 3.07 8.96 3.15
N GLU A 97 3.43 8.54 1.95
CA GLU A 97 4.41 7.49 1.70
C GLU A 97 5.42 7.94 0.64
N ILE A 98 6.71 7.72 0.90
CA ILE A 98 7.76 7.82 -0.11
C ILE A 98 8.37 6.42 -0.27
N GLY A 99 8.29 5.89 -1.49
CA GLY A 99 8.70 4.53 -1.80
C GLY A 99 9.81 4.45 -2.83
N TYR A 100 10.64 3.43 -2.70
CA TYR A 100 11.66 3.04 -3.67
C TYR A 100 11.55 1.55 -3.98
N LYS A 101 11.30 1.26 -5.25
CA LYS A 101 11.18 -0.09 -5.79
C LYS A 101 12.30 -0.33 -6.79
N ARG A 102 12.88 -1.53 -6.78
CA ARG A 102 13.94 -1.90 -7.72
C ARG A 102 13.86 -3.37 -8.05
N SER A 103 13.90 -3.68 -9.36
CA SER A 103 14.06 -5.03 -9.87
C SER A 103 15.10 -5.07 -10.99
N LYS A 104 15.59 -6.27 -11.30
CA LYS A 104 16.41 -6.54 -12.48
C LYS A 104 15.53 -7.20 -13.53
N VAL A 105 15.82 -6.95 -14.80
CA VAL A 105 15.33 -7.78 -15.90
C VAL A 105 15.97 -9.15 -15.75
N ASP A 106 15.17 -10.22 -15.86
CA ASP A 106 15.63 -11.60 -15.75
C ASP A 106 16.05 -12.14 -17.11
N GLU A 107 15.10 -12.14 -18.01
CA GLU A 107 15.22 -12.74 -19.32
C GLU A 107 14.47 -11.88 -20.33
N PHE A 108 15.01 -11.83 -21.53
CA PHE A 108 14.35 -11.27 -22.69
C PHE A 108 13.89 -12.45 -23.54
N GLU A 109 12.60 -12.67 -23.57
CA GLU A 109 12.00 -13.54 -24.56
C GLU A 109 11.76 -12.76 -25.83
N ILE A 110 12.32 -13.22 -26.95
CA ILE A 110 12.10 -12.62 -28.26
C ILE A 110 11.36 -13.63 -29.12
N ASP A 111 10.32 -13.18 -29.81
CA ASP A 111 9.62 -14.04 -30.74
C ASP A 111 10.54 -14.40 -31.93
N ASN A 112 10.82 -15.71 -32.04
CA ASN A 112 11.69 -16.23 -33.09
C ASN A 112 11.10 -16.01 -34.50
N SER A 113 9.79 -15.91 -34.65
CA SER A 113 9.12 -15.61 -35.91
C SER A 113 9.42 -14.19 -36.37
N ASP A 114 9.46 -13.23 -35.45
CA ASP A 114 9.77 -11.83 -35.75
C ASP A 114 11.25 -11.64 -36.08
N ILE A 115 12.15 -12.34 -35.38
CA ILE A 115 13.56 -12.39 -35.74
C ILE A 115 13.74 -12.96 -37.14
N ALA A 116 13.04 -14.04 -37.47
CA ALA A 116 13.13 -14.64 -38.80
C ALA A 116 12.61 -13.69 -39.90
N ALA A 117 11.50 -12.98 -39.63
CA ALA A 117 10.95 -11.98 -40.53
C ALA A 117 11.93 -10.81 -40.75
N LEU A 118 12.56 -10.32 -39.68
CA LEU A 118 13.56 -9.26 -39.74
C LEU A 118 14.81 -9.72 -40.51
N ASN A 119 15.30 -10.94 -40.23
CA ASN A 119 16.42 -11.52 -40.99
C ASN A 119 16.11 -11.62 -42.50
N ALA A 120 14.92 -12.09 -42.85
CA ALA A 120 14.51 -12.19 -44.25
C ALA A 120 14.47 -10.83 -44.91
N THR A 121 13.90 -9.81 -44.26
CA THR A 121 13.82 -8.43 -44.80
C THR A 121 15.19 -7.80 -44.97
N LEU A 122 16.15 -8.13 -44.10
CA LEU A 122 17.53 -7.63 -44.16
C LEU A 122 18.46 -8.49 -45.01
N ASN A 123 17.93 -9.45 -45.75
CA ASN A 123 18.72 -10.41 -46.57
C ASN A 123 19.81 -11.13 -45.74
N ARG A 124 19.52 -11.45 -44.51
CA ARG A 124 20.37 -12.23 -43.58
C ARG A 124 19.84 -13.67 -43.48
N PRO A 125 20.65 -14.61 -43.03
CA PRO A 125 20.13 -15.96 -42.80
C PRO A 125 18.91 -15.97 -41.90
N SER A 126 17.86 -16.72 -42.21
CA SER A 126 16.58 -16.73 -41.50
C SER A 126 16.50 -17.86 -40.47
N GLY A 127 17.59 -18.35 -39.97
CA GLY A 127 17.60 -19.37 -38.91
C GLY A 127 18.79 -20.32 -38.98
N VAL A 128 18.80 -21.30 -38.05
CA VAL A 128 19.86 -22.30 -38.00
C VAL A 128 19.76 -23.22 -39.22
N GLY A 129 20.78 -23.22 -40.04
CA GLY A 129 20.87 -24.07 -41.26
C GLY A 129 20.40 -23.39 -42.56
N ASP A 130 19.87 -22.19 -42.49
CA ASP A 130 19.68 -21.39 -43.69
C ASP A 130 21.04 -20.83 -44.16
N PRO A 131 21.48 -21.12 -45.36
CA PRO A 131 22.76 -20.58 -45.88
C PRO A 131 22.75 -19.06 -45.98
N GLY A 132 21.57 -18.42 -46.08
CA GLY A 132 21.41 -16.96 -46.21
C GLY A 132 22.33 -16.33 -47.24
N ALA A 133 22.34 -15.00 -47.29
CA ALA A 133 23.33 -14.29 -48.10
C ALA A 133 24.69 -14.25 -47.36
N PRO A 134 25.82 -14.41 -48.07
CA PRO A 134 27.13 -14.31 -47.45
C PRO A 134 27.38 -12.88 -46.94
N GLY A 135 27.90 -12.76 -45.74
CA GLY A 135 28.26 -11.47 -45.15
C GLY A 135 27.92 -11.39 -43.68
N LEU A 136 26.74 -10.89 -43.34
CA LEU A 136 26.32 -10.76 -41.98
C LEU A 136 25.69 -12.06 -41.42
N PRO A 137 25.94 -12.43 -40.14
CA PRO A 137 25.28 -13.59 -39.54
C PRO A 137 23.78 -13.36 -39.35
N ALA A 138 23.02 -14.43 -39.11
CA ALA A 138 21.65 -14.31 -38.68
C ALA A 138 21.57 -13.50 -37.37
N LEU A 139 20.55 -12.66 -37.26
CA LEU A 139 20.18 -12.07 -35.95
C LEU A 139 19.68 -13.17 -35.03
N SER A 140 20.01 -13.07 -33.79
CA SER A 140 19.57 -13.96 -32.71
C SER A 140 19.14 -13.16 -31.51
N SER A 141 18.47 -13.78 -30.56
CA SER A 141 18.07 -13.14 -29.30
C SER A 141 19.23 -12.50 -28.54
N THR A 142 20.45 -13.02 -28.72
CA THR A 142 21.65 -12.48 -28.03
C THR A 142 22.16 -11.16 -28.61
N ASP A 143 21.72 -10.76 -29.80
CA ASP A 143 22.06 -9.47 -30.40
C ASP A 143 21.26 -8.31 -29.78
N PHE A 144 20.24 -8.64 -28.99
CA PHE A 144 19.34 -7.72 -28.28
C PHE A 144 19.52 -7.84 -26.75
N ASP A 145 20.76 -7.93 -26.25
CA ASP A 145 21.03 -8.06 -24.82
C ASP A 145 20.69 -6.77 -24.07
N LEU A 146 19.49 -6.72 -23.52
CA LEU A 146 18.97 -5.63 -22.70
C LEU A 146 19.15 -5.95 -21.21
N ASN A 147 20.40 -5.96 -20.74
CA ASN A 147 20.73 -6.05 -19.34
C ASN A 147 20.24 -4.80 -18.57
N GLY A 148 19.00 -4.83 -18.11
CA GLY A 148 18.32 -3.69 -17.52
C GLY A 148 17.99 -3.85 -16.04
N ARG A 149 17.68 -2.70 -15.44
CA ARG A 149 17.10 -2.61 -14.10
C ARG A 149 16.01 -1.56 -14.12
N ILE A 150 14.84 -1.92 -13.60
CA ILE A 150 13.82 -0.92 -13.34
C ILE A 150 13.95 -0.40 -11.91
N LYS A 151 13.89 0.92 -11.77
CA LYS A 151 13.86 1.64 -10.50
C LYS A 151 12.65 2.55 -10.50
N VAL A 152 11.83 2.49 -9.47
CA VAL A 152 10.64 3.32 -9.34
C VAL A 152 10.68 4.05 -8.01
N TRP A 153 10.64 5.38 -8.06
CA TRP A 153 10.40 6.25 -6.92
C TRP A 153 8.93 6.63 -6.93
N SER A 154 8.30 6.62 -5.77
CA SER A 154 6.90 7.00 -5.63
C SER A 154 6.69 7.93 -4.43
N ALA A 155 5.75 8.87 -4.58
CA ALA A 155 5.19 9.66 -3.50
C ALA A 155 3.68 9.48 -3.53
N MET A 156 3.11 8.91 -2.46
CA MET A 156 1.72 8.46 -2.39
C MET A 156 1.01 9.06 -1.19
N VAL A 157 -0.30 9.20 -1.32
CA VAL A 157 -1.21 9.46 -0.19
C VAL A 157 -2.17 8.29 -0.11
N ASN A 158 -2.26 7.68 1.07
CA ASN A 158 -3.03 6.47 1.32
C ASN A 158 -4.13 6.75 2.34
N GLY A 159 -5.33 6.22 2.10
CA GLY A 159 -6.40 6.12 3.07
C GLY A 159 -6.57 4.66 3.49
N LEU A 160 -6.56 4.41 4.80
CA LEU A 160 -6.67 3.07 5.37
C LEU A 160 -7.84 2.99 6.34
N VAL A 161 -8.44 1.82 6.45
CA VAL A 161 -9.47 1.49 7.43
C VAL A 161 -8.96 0.34 8.29
N ASP A 162 -8.98 0.53 9.59
CA ASP A 162 -8.50 -0.42 10.59
C ASP A 162 -9.64 -1.23 11.21
N PHE A 163 -9.35 -2.49 11.51
CA PHE A 163 -10.27 -3.44 12.11
C PHE A 163 -9.53 -4.25 13.19
N GLY A 164 -10.17 -4.47 14.33
CA GLY A 164 -9.61 -5.30 15.39
C GLY A 164 -9.21 -4.53 16.63
N ASN A 165 -8.19 -5.00 17.33
CA ASN A 165 -7.77 -4.40 18.61
C ASN A 165 -6.45 -3.65 18.42
N GLU A 166 -6.44 -2.35 18.71
CA GLU A 166 -5.25 -1.50 18.59
C GLU A 166 -4.16 -1.83 19.60
N ASP A 167 -4.52 -2.34 20.78
CA ASP A 167 -3.55 -2.80 21.78
C ASP A 167 -3.02 -4.21 21.51
N GLY A 168 -3.37 -4.80 20.38
CA GLY A 168 -2.99 -6.16 20.01
C GLY A 168 -2.88 -6.34 18.51
N LEU A 169 -3.58 -7.33 17.98
CA LEU A 169 -3.62 -7.63 16.57
C LEU A 169 -4.73 -6.83 15.88
N SER A 170 -4.37 -6.03 14.90
CA SER A 170 -5.30 -5.30 14.05
C SER A 170 -5.05 -5.63 12.58
N PHE A 171 -6.10 -5.51 11.79
CA PHE A 171 -6.07 -5.67 10.33
C PHE A 171 -6.41 -4.34 9.68
N TYR A 172 -5.90 -4.10 8.50
CA TYR A 172 -6.26 -2.91 7.76
C TYR A 172 -6.34 -3.18 6.27
N VAL A 173 -7.17 -2.39 5.61
CA VAL A 173 -7.28 -2.35 4.15
C VAL A 173 -7.38 -0.90 3.70
N GLY A 174 -6.94 -0.65 2.50
CA GLY A 174 -7.04 0.69 1.94
C GLY A 174 -6.44 0.82 0.56
N GLY A 175 -6.20 2.04 0.18
CA GLY A 175 -5.61 2.35 -1.10
C GLY A 175 -5.06 3.76 -1.13
N GLY A 176 -4.30 4.03 -2.17
CA GLY A 176 -3.66 5.31 -2.35
C GLY A 176 -3.48 5.71 -3.79
N ALA A 177 -3.22 6.99 -3.96
CA ALA A 177 -2.89 7.60 -5.24
C ALA A 177 -1.71 8.56 -5.06
N GLY A 178 -0.94 8.76 -6.13
CA GLY A 178 0.21 9.64 -6.10
C GLY A 178 0.93 9.73 -7.43
N ARG A 179 2.21 10.07 -7.37
CA ARG A 179 3.10 10.15 -8.51
C ARG A 179 4.24 9.16 -8.38
N ALA A 180 4.56 8.50 -9.47
CA ALA A 180 5.73 7.64 -9.55
C ALA A 180 6.61 8.04 -10.73
N ARG A 181 7.92 7.95 -10.52
CA ARG A 181 8.94 8.10 -11.54
C ARG A 181 9.67 6.78 -11.71
N ALA A 182 9.53 6.19 -12.89
CA ALA A 182 10.27 5.01 -13.27
C ALA A 182 11.53 5.40 -14.08
N LYS A 183 12.58 4.64 -13.85
CA LYS A 183 13.80 4.71 -14.65
C LYS A 183 14.18 3.30 -15.08
N ALA A 184 14.24 3.07 -16.38
CA ALA A 184 14.69 1.83 -17.00
C ALA A 184 15.41 2.16 -18.32
N PHE A 185 16.28 1.29 -18.78
CA PHE A 185 16.93 1.35 -20.10
C PHE A 185 17.57 2.69 -20.48
N GLY A 186 18.06 3.45 -19.51
CA GLY A 186 18.68 4.76 -19.76
C GLY A 186 17.73 5.94 -19.65
N ASP A 187 16.43 5.75 -19.83
CA ASP A 187 15.39 6.77 -19.82
C ASP A 187 14.58 6.78 -18.51
N SER A 188 13.80 7.84 -18.29
CA SER A 188 12.95 7.98 -17.11
C SER A 188 11.70 8.80 -17.39
N ASP A 189 10.56 8.27 -16.99
CA ASP A 189 9.27 8.95 -17.11
C ASP A 189 8.50 8.95 -15.78
N SER A 190 7.50 9.82 -15.68
CA SER A 190 6.70 10.01 -14.46
C SER A 190 5.21 9.97 -14.78
N ALA A 191 4.51 9.08 -14.10
CA ALA A 191 3.07 8.91 -14.26
C ALA A 191 2.33 9.01 -12.93
N TRP A 192 1.00 9.13 -12.98
CA TRP A 192 0.15 8.84 -11.83
C TRP A 192 0.31 7.39 -11.42
N ALA A 193 0.26 7.15 -10.12
CA ALA A 193 0.32 5.82 -9.55
C ALA A 193 -0.84 5.59 -8.59
N PHE A 194 -1.27 4.33 -8.51
CA PHE A 194 -2.34 3.87 -7.66
C PHE A 194 -1.89 2.61 -6.94
N GLN A 195 -2.36 2.43 -5.71
CA GLN A 195 -2.08 1.21 -4.96
C GLN A 195 -3.26 0.75 -4.14
N GLY A 196 -3.37 -0.58 -4.00
CA GLY A 196 -4.25 -1.25 -3.06
C GLY A 196 -3.41 -1.88 -1.95
N ILE A 197 -3.85 -1.75 -0.72
CA ILE A 197 -3.11 -2.14 0.48
C ILE A 197 -4.01 -3.03 1.34
N ALA A 198 -3.42 -4.09 1.88
CA ALA A 198 -4.02 -4.90 2.94
C ALA A 198 -2.93 -5.38 3.88
N GLY A 199 -3.18 -5.40 5.18
CA GLY A 199 -2.15 -5.82 6.11
C GLY A 199 -2.65 -6.17 7.49
N VAL A 200 -1.71 -6.61 8.29
CA VAL A 200 -1.89 -6.88 9.72
C VAL A 200 -0.85 -6.09 10.50
N ARG A 201 -1.22 -5.61 11.65
CA ARG A 201 -0.38 -4.86 12.58
C ARG A 201 -0.52 -5.46 13.97
N TYR A 202 0.58 -5.56 14.67
CA TYR A 202 0.64 -6.02 16.05
C TYR A 202 1.34 -4.99 16.92
N ALA A 203 0.67 -4.54 17.96
CA ALA A 203 1.21 -3.61 18.95
C ALA A 203 2.19 -4.35 19.86
N VAL A 204 3.49 -4.08 19.70
CA VAL A 204 4.55 -4.60 20.58
C VAL A 204 4.60 -3.79 21.87
N SER A 205 4.34 -2.49 21.78
CA SER A 205 4.25 -1.58 22.91
C SER A 205 3.28 -0.44 22.57
N ARG A 206 3.07 0.48 23.53
CA ARG A 206 2.21 1.66 23.29
C ARG A 206 2.69 2.54 22.13
N ASN A 207 3.98 2.52 21.86
CA ASN A 207 4.59 3.39 20.84
C ASN A 207 5.12 2.65 19.63
N VAL A 208 5.18 1.32 19.65
CA VAL A 208 5.84 0.54 18.59
C VAL A 208 4.93 -0.55 18.09
N ASP A 209 4.71 -0.56 16.79
CA ASP A 209 4.01 -1.62 16.08
C ASP A 209 4.91 -2.31 15.06
N ILE A 210 4.71 -3.59 14.90
CA ILE A 210 5.24 -4.36 13.78
C ILE A 210 4.08 -4.83 12.90
N GLY A 211 4.34 -5.02 11.63
CA GLY A 211 3.28 -5.44 10.71
C GLY A 211 3.78 -6.20 9.50
N LEU A 212 2.82 -6.75 8.80
CA LEU A 212 3.00 -7.36 7.48
C LEU A 212 1.97 -6.71 6.54
N LYS A 213 2.46 -6.13 5.44
CA LYS A 213 1.67 -5.41 4.43
C LYS A 213 1.78 -6.14 3.10
N TYR A 214 0.65 -6.42 2.48
CA TYR A 214 0.56 -6.72 1.07
C TYR A 214 0.16 -5.47 0.31
N ARG A 215 0.82 -5.23 -0.83
CA ARG A 215 0.54 -4.11 -1.72
C ARG A 215 0.45 -4.57 -3.17
N TYR A 216 -0.59 -4.12 -3.85
CA TYR A 216 -0.65 -4.06 -5.30
C TYR A 216 -0.37 -2.63 -5.73
N PHE A 217 0.62 -2.42 -6.60
CA PHE A 217 1.02 -1.10 -7.09
C PHE A 217 0.94 -1.07 -8.63
N GLN A 218 0.42 0.01 -9.17
CA GLN A 218 0.32 0.22 -10.62
C GLN A 218 0.57 1.69 -10.96
N THR A 219 1.39 1.94 -12.00
CA THR A 219 1.52 3.27 -12.61
C THR A 219 0.50 3.46 -13.74
N GLY A 220 0.29 4.70 -14.14
CA GLY A 220 -0.22 5.02 -15.47
C GLY A 220 0.77 4.57 -16.55
N ARG A 221 0.48 4.90 -17.80
CA ARG A 221 1.40 4.63 -18.89
C ARG A 221 2.69 5.42 -18.71
N LEU A 222 3.80 4.75 -18.91
CA LEU A 222 5.17 5.28 -18.88
C LEU A 222 5.71 5.17 -20.28
N ASN A 223 6.23 6.27 -20.82
CA ASN A 223 6.93 6.29 -22.10
C ASN A 223 8.42 6.23 -21.79
N LEU A 224 8.97 5.03 -21.89
CA LEU A 224 10.40 4.77 -21.72
C LEU A 224 10.94 4.38 -23.08
N ASN A 225 11.56 5.31 -23.77
CA ASN A 225 12.14 5.08 -25.09
C ASN A 225 13.60 4.65 -24.90
N GLU A 226 13.98 3.56 -25.55
CA GLU A 226 15.38 3.20 -25.71
C GLU A 226 16.00 3.97 -26.88
N ASP A 227 17.32 4.09 -26.87
CA ASP A 227 18.05 4.58 -28.05
C ASP A 227 17.78 3.64 -29.24
N PRO A 228 17.50 4.20 -30.43
CA PRO A 228 17.22 3.37 -31.60
C PRO A 228 18.36 2.41 -31.90
N ILE A 229 18.02 1.16 -32.21
CA ILE A 229 19.01 0.14 -32.58
C ILE A 229 19.10 0.08 -34.10
N ALA A 230 20.26 0.47 -34.65
CA ALA A 230 20.53 0.36 -36.07
C ALA A 230 21.06 -1.05 -36.44
N ILE A 231 20.39 -1.70 -37.36
CA ILE A 231 20.75 -3.05 -37.82
C ILE A 231 21.08 -2.99 -39.32
N ALA A 232 22.29 -3.47 -39.62
CA ALA A 232 22.74 -3.57 -41.01
C ALA A 232 22.15 -4.78 -41.70
N GLY A 233 21.75 -4.60 -42.95
CA GLY A 233 21.36 -5.67 -43.86
C GLY A 233 22.51 -6.08 -44.80
N ASN A 234 22.37 -7.26 -45.38
CA ASN A 234 23.30 -7.71 -46.44
C ASN A 234 22.93 -7.11 -47.82
N PRO A 235 23.93 -6.89 -48.66
CA PRO A 235 23.68 -6.56 -50.07
C PRO A 235 22.89 -7.67 -50.77
N ASP A 236 21.84 -7.31 -51.49
CA ASP A 236 21.10 -8.18 -52.38
C ASP A 236 21.40 -7.79 -53.83
N ALA A 237 21.90 -8.74 -54.60
CA ALA A 237 22.24 -8.54 -55.98
C ALA A 237 21.14 -9.10 -56.90
N PHE A 238 20.52 -8.25 -57.68
CA PHE A 238 19.46 -8.63 -58.60
C PHE A 238 19.63 -7.91 -59.96
N VAL A 239 18.93 -8.40 -60.96
CA VAL A 239 19.00 -7.83 -62.32
C VAL A 239 17.66 -7.18 -62.66
N VAL A 240 17.67 -5.89 -62.97
CA VAL A 240 16.51 -5.18 -63.47
C VAL A 240 16.68 -4.94 -64.96
N GLY A 241 15.94 -5.68 -65.79
CA GLY A 241 16.15 -5.69 -67.21
C GLY A 241 17.49 -6.31 -67.63
N THR A 242 18.45 -5.52 -68.02
CA THR A 242 19.84 -5.94 -68.35
C THR A 242 20.88 -5.34 -67.41
N THR A 243 20.44 -4.59 -66.37
CA THR A 243 21.34 -3.85 -65.51
C THR A 243 21.51 -4.63 -64.19
N PRO A 244 22.73 -5.07 -63.84
CA PRO A 244 23.04 -5.59 -62.54
C PRO A 244 22.84 -4.48 -61.49
N THR A 245 22.08 -4.77 -60.45
CA THR A 245 21.75 -3.85 -59.37
C THR A 245 22.08 -4.51 -58.03
N VAL A 246 22.66 -3.74 -57.14
CA VAL A 246 22.85 -4.16 -55.73
C VAL A 246 22.07 -3.20 -54.84
N ALA A 247 21.21 -3.74 -54.02
CA ALA A 247 20.49 -3.00 -53.00
C ALA A 247 20.87 -3.53 -51.61
N THR A 248 20.86 -2.66 -50.64
CA THR A 248 21.07 -3.02 -49.24
C THR A 248 19.98 -2.38 -48.40
N THR A 249 19.21 -3.20 -47.71
CA THR A 249 18.18 -2.75 -46.80
C THR A 249 18.70 -2.82 -45.36
N ASN A 250 18.67 -1.69 -44.66
CA ASN A 250 19.00 -1.59 -43.24
C ASN A 250 17.73 -1.29 -42.45
N ALA A 251 17.71 -1.65 -41.17
CA ALA A 251 16.63 -1.32 -40.28
C ALA A 251 17.11 -0.42 -39.14
N VAL A 252 16.21 0.44 -38.67
CA VAL A 252 16.34 1.13 -37.39
C VAL A 252 15.16 0.71 -36.56
N LEU A 253 15.44 0.04 -35.43
CA LEU A 253 14.42 -0.45 -34.51
C LEU A 253 14.18 0.57 -33.41
N PHE A 254 12.91 0.88 -33.19
CA PHE A 254 12.45 1.73 -32.12
C PHE A 254 11.60 0.88 -31.19
N SER A 255 12.06 0.67 -29.96
CA SER A 255 11.20 0.02 -28.96
C SER A 255 10.26 1.07 -28.37
N ASN A 256 8.96 0.84 -28.49
CA ASN A 256 7.93 1.69 -27.92
C ASN A 256 7.41 1.03 -26.63
N TYR A 257 8.11 1.27 -25.52
CA TYR A 257 7.68 0.79 -24.21
C TYR A 257 6.66 1.75 -23.60
N ASP A 258 5.44 1.77 -24.14
CA ASP A 258 4.27 2.49 -23.59
C ASP A 258 3.49 1.59 -22.64
N GLN A 259 4.12 1.20 -21.52
CA GLN A 259 3.59 0.20 -20.61
C GLN A 259 3.37 0.74 -19.20
N LYS A 260 2.51 0.04 -18.46
CA LYS A 260 2.26 0.31 -17.03
C LYS A 260 3.17 -0.56 -16.19
N PHE A 261 3.93 0.03 -15.29
CA PHE A 261 4.60 -0.76 -14.27
C PHE A 261 3.57 -1.27 -13.26
N ARG A 262 3.52 -2.59 -13.08
CA ARG A 262 2.64 -3.27 -12.12
C ARG A 262 3.46 -4.18 -11.23
N SER A 263 3.14 -4.22 -9.95
CA SER A 263 3.86 -5.08 -9.01
C SER A 263 2.99 -5.48 -7.82
N HIS A 264 3.37 -6.61 -7.23
CA HIS A 264 2.92 -7.04 -5.92
C HIS A 264 4.09 -6.94 -4.95
N SER A 265 3.84 -6.58 -3.70
CA SER A 265 4.87 -6.53 -2.67
C SER A 265 4.37 -7.15 -1.38
N LEU A 266 5.28 -7.82 -0.69
CA LEU A 266 5.08 -8.27 0.68
C LEU A 266 6.12 -7.58 1.54
N LEU A 267 5.67 -6.75 2.49
CA LEU A 267 6.49 -5.83 3.25
C LEU A 267 6.34 -6.11 4.75
N ALA A 268 7.45 -6.15 5.46
CA ALA A 268 7.45 -6.00 6.90
C ALA A 268 7.46 -4.51 7.25
N SER A 269 6.71 -4.10 8.25
CA SER A 269 6.63 -2.72 8.71
C SER A 269 7.04 -2.59 10.17
N LEU A 270 7.69 -1.48 10.48
CA LEU A 270 7.98 -1.01 11.83
C LEU A 270 7.46 0.42 11.94
N THR A 271 6.51 0.64 12.84
CA THR A 271 5.83 1.92 13.03
C THR A 271 6.06 2.44 14.44
N PHE A 272 6.32 3.72 14.57
CA PHE A 272 6.45 4.42 15.83
C PHE A 272 5.34 5.46 15.97
N ASN A 273 4.51 5.34 17.03
CA ASN A 273 3.38 6.21 17.34
C ASN A 273 3.80 7.27 18.35
N PHE A 274 3.49 8.54 18.07
CA PHE A 274 3.77 9.68 18.93
C PHE A 274 2.51 10.07 19.70
N GLY A 275 2.44 9.67 20.97
CA GLY A 275 1.43 10.19 21.91
C GLY A 275 0.01 9.72 21.63
N GLY A 276 -0.32 8.53 22.07
CA GLY A 276 -1.69 8.22 22.42
C GLY A 276 -2.08 9.00 23.69
N ALA A 277 -3.25 9.63 23.74
CA ALA A 277 -3.77 10.20 24.97
C ALA A 277 -3.77 9.10 26.04
N GLU A 278 -3.15 9.37 27.22
CA GLU A 278 -3.37 8.49 28.36
C GLU A 278 -4.88 8.37 28.56
N PRO A 279 -5.43 7.15 28.77
CA PRO A 279 -6.81 7.01 29.13
C PRO A 279 -7.05 7.93 30.32
N MET A 280 -7.93 8.91 30.19
CA MET A 280 -8.31 9.73 31.34
C MET A 280 -8.71 8.76 32.45
N ALA A 281 -7.98 8.81 33.59
CA ALA A 281 -8.34 8.03 34.75
C ALA A 281 -9.84 8.23 34.97
N PRO A 282 -10.62 7.16 35.21
CA PRO A 282 -12.04 7.29 35.45
C PRO A 282 -12.24 8.35 36.55
N PRO A 283 -13.20 9.26 36.39
CA PRO A 283 -13.42 10.30 37.40
C PRO A 283 -13.54 9.62 38.76
N PRO A 284 -12.93 10.19 39.81
CA PRO A 284 -13.00 9.61 41.13
C PRO A 284 -14.47 9.36 41.50
N PRO A 285 -14.82 8.24 42.13
CA PRO A 285 -16.20 7.95 42.48
C PRO A 285 -16.77 9.14 43.27
N PRO A 286 -18.02 9.51 43.05
CA PRO A 286 -18.64 10.62 43.75
C PRO A 286 -18.48 10.39 45.30
N PRO A 287 -18.21 11.43 46.09
CA PRO A 287 -18.09 11.30 47.52
C PRO A 287 -19.34 10.61 48.09
N PRO A 288 -19.21 9.73 49.08
CA PRO A 288 -20.33 9.06 49.68
C PRO A 288 -21.35 10.11 50.15
N PRO A 289 -22.65 9.86 50.04
CA PRO A 289 -23.69 10.79 50.50
C PRO A 289 -23.44 11.11 52.00
N PRO A 290 -23.68 12.36 52.41
CA PRO A 290 -23.53 12.73 53.80
C PRO A 290 -24.39 11.83 54.70
N PRO A 291 -23.92 11.45 55.88
CA PRO A 291 -24.70 10.61 56.79
C PRO A 291 -26.06 11.26 57.08
N PRO A 292 -27.13 10.48 57.18
CA PRO A 292 -28.46 11.01 57.49
C PRO A 292 -28.40 11.85 58.76
N PRO A 293 -29.14 12.96 58.84
CA PRO A 293 -29.18 13.77 60.06
C PRO A 293 -29.60 12.90 61.27
N PRO A 294 -29.02 13.17 62.42
CA PRO A 294 -29.40 12.42 63.64
C PRO A 294 -30.91 12.52 63.86
N PRO A 295 -31.55 11.47 64.37
CA PRO A 295 -32.99 11.49 64.66
C PRO A 295 -33.29 12.63 65.63
N PRO A 296 -34.43 13.32 65.51
CA PRO A 296 -34.81 14.37 66.40
C PRO A 296 -34.89 13.84 67.81
N PRO A 297 -34.47 14.63 68.84
CA PRO A 297 -34.53 14.22 70.21
C PRO A 297 -35.98 13.83 70.60
N PRO A 298 -36.17 12.80 71.46
CA PRO A 298 -37.50 12.38 71.80
C PRO A 298 -38.25 13.53 72.50
N ALA A 299 -39.51 13.65 72.13
CA ALA A 299 -40.37 14.71 72.67
C ALA A 299 -40.48 14.52 74.17
N THR A 300 -40.31 15.59 74.96
CA THR A 300 -40.43 15.62 76.41
C THR A 300 -41.64 16.42 76.79
N GLN A 301 -42.29 16.09 77.99
CA GLN A 301 -43.33 16.85 78.58
C GLN A 301 -42.93 17.26 80.03
N THR A 302 -43.41 18.42 80.46
CA THR A 302 -43.20 18.91 81.87
C THR A 302 -44.41 18.57 82.69
N CYS A 303 -44.22 17.86 83.77
CA CYS A 303 -45.29 17.53 84.75
C CYS A 303 -45.59 18.67 85.72
N ALA A 304 -46.70 18.58 86.46
CA ALA A 304 -47.14 19.61 87.38
C ALA A 304 -46.21 19.84 88.60
N ASP A 305 -45.31 18.85 88.85
CA ASP A 305 -44.24 18.93 89.89
C ASP A 305 -42.95 19.60 89.36
N GLY A 306 -42.94 20.04 88.11
CA GLY A 306 -41.76 20.64 87.42
C GLY A 306 -40.78 19.64 86.85
N SER A 307 -41.02 18.35 86.92
CA SER A 307 -40.17 17.31 86.32
C SER A 307 -40.41 17.25 84.80
N VAL A 308 -39.29 17.02 83.98
CA VAL A 308 -39.37 16.83 82.56
C VAL A 308 -39.19 15.36 82.31
N ILE A 309 -40.19 14.73 81.70
CA ILE A 309 -40.21 13.31 81.35
C ILE A 309 -40.45 13.14 79.83
N LEU A 310 -40.26 11.93 79.34
CA LEU A 310 -40.63 11.62 77.91
C LEU A 310 -42.15 11.85 77.76
N ALA A 311 -42.55 12.37 76.62
CA ALA A 311 -43.95 12.61 76.30
C ALA A 311 -44.82 11.35 76.31
N SER A 312 -44.18 10.16 76.24
CA SER A 312 -44.81 8.84 76.36
C SER A 312 -45.07 8.41 77.81
N ASP A 313 -44.46 9.05 78.80
CA ASP A 313 -44.51 8.63 80.23
C ASP A 313 -45.62 9.37 80.95
N VAL A 314 -46.16 8.72 81.95
CA VAL A 314 -47.26 9.27 82.79
C VAL A 314 -46.66 10.07 83.98
N CYS A 315 -47.11 11.30 84.15
CA CYS A 315 -46.68 12.15 85.24
C CYS A 315 -47.02 11.51 86.61
N PRO A 316 -46.10 11.62 87.62
CA PRO A 316 -46.40 11.16 88.94
C PRO A 316 -47.57 11.96 89.59
N PRO A 317 -48.40 11.33 90.41
CA PRO A 317 -49.52 12.02 91.06
C PRO A 317 -49.03 13.14 91.99
N PRO A 318 -49.77 14.28 92.04
CA PRO A 318 -49.38 15.40 92.89
C PRO A 318 -49.25 14.99 94.35
N PRO A 319 -48.29 15.54 95.08
CA PRO A 319 -48.13 15.24 96.50
C PRO A 319 -49.39 15.55 97.30
N PRO A 320 -49.70 14.75 98.33
CA PRO A 320 -50.92 14.99 99.13
C PRO A 320 -50.83 16.35 99.81
N PRO A 321 -51.96 17.01 100.00
CA PRO A 321 -51.99 18.32 100.65
C PRO A 321 -51.45 18.21 102.08
N PRO A 322 -50.74 19.23 102.61
CA PRO A 322 -50.20 19.22 103.92
C PRO A 322 -51.35 19.14 104.98
N PRO A 323 -51.13 18.45 106.12
CA PRO A 323 -52.14 18.31 107.13
C PRO A 323 -52.54 19.69 107.70
N PRO A 324 -53.82 19.89 108.11
CA PRO A 324 -54.26 21.16 108.67
C PRO A 324 -53.53 21.51 109.92
N ALA A 325 -53.19 22.77 110.12
CA ALA A 325 -52.51 23.29 111.31
C ALA A 325 -53.40 23.13 112.53
N PRO A 326 -52.82 22.76 113.70
CA PRO A 326 -53.59 22.61 114.95
C PRO A 326 -54.20 23.95 115.35
N GLU A 327 -55.45 23.87 115.87
CA GLU A 327 -56.17 25.01 116.36
C GLU A 327 -55.51 25.55 117.62
N PRO A 328 -55.46 26.84 117.83
CA PRO A 328 -54.94 27.43 119.06
C PRO A 328 -55.85 27.14 120.26
N GLU A 329 -55.34 26.54 121.35
CA GLU A 329 -56.03 26.38 122.60
C GLU A 329 -56.31 27.77 123.14
N ARG A 330 -57.56 27.95 123.55
CA ARG A 330 -58.00 29.05 124.41
C ARG A 330 -57.81 28.65 125.84
N GLY A 331 -57.08 29.38 126.53
CA GLY A 331 -57.03 29.46 127.96
C GLY A 331 -56.92 30.85 128.44
#